data_42ccf8bbbb15b53832c1e72a4575bf43
#
_entry.id   42ccf8bbbb15b53832c1e72a4575bf43
#
_cell.length_a   1.000
_cell.length_b   1.000
_cell.length_c   1.000
_cell.angle_alpha   90.00
_cell.angle_beta   90.00
_cell.angle_gamma   90.00
#
_symmetry.space_group_name_H-M   'P 1'
#
loop_
_entity.id
_entity.type
_entity.pdbx_description
1 polymer ?
#
loop_
_entity_poly.entity_id
_entity_poly.type
_entity_poly.pdbx_seq_one_letter_code
_entity_poly.pdbx_strand_id
1 'polypeptide(L)'
;PPSPKTWAAMLSTLAGVALAGGMFYLFSTLLHLSGMNDTNGEGLVLVAGQTGLELHWLLLVAVLISSLGAVMDVALSLASSLHELWEADGKMSGLQLFAAGMRIGRDMIGTMSNTLILAFAGEAVTTLLLLMAYGWHSSQLFASDYAAIQVAQGVASTLGVVLGVPITSGICAALYRPLKR
;
A
#
# COMPACT_ATOMS: atom_id res chain seq x y z
N PRO A 1 -13.63 18.33 17.89
CA PRO A 1 -14.35 17.07 17.73
C PRO A 1 -13.96 16.45 16.39
N PRO A 2 -13.66 15.15 16.33
CA PRO A 2 -13.29 14.52 15.09
C PRO A 2 -14.47 14.60 14.10
N SER A 3 -14.20 15.17 12.93
CA SER A 3 -15.19 15.29 11.87
C SER A 3 -15.46 13.90 11.26
N PRO A 4 -16.65 13.67 10.68
CA PRO A 4 -16.95 12.40 10.00
C PRO A 4 -15.92 12.09 8.89
N LYS A 5 -15.34 13.11 8.26
CA LYS A 5 -14.21 13.03 7.34
C LYS A 5 -12.99 12.31 7.95
N THR A 6 -12.61 12.71 9.17
CA THR A 6 -11.44 12.15 9.87
C THR A 6 -11.65 10.66 10.19
N TRP A 7 -12.84 10.29 10.68
CA TRP A 7 -13.19 8.90 10.94
C TRP A 7 -13.20 8.05 9.65
N ALA A 8 -13.77 8.58 8.57
CA ALA A 8 -13.77 7.91 7.28
C ALA A 8 -12.34 7.66 6.79
N ALA A 9 -11.47 8.67 6.83
CA ALA A 9 -10.08 8.55 6.42
C ALA A 9 -9.31 7.55 7.28
N MET A 10 -9.42 7.60 8.62
CA MET A 10 -8.74 6.68 9.53
C MET A 10 -9.15 5.22 9.29
N LEU A 11 -10.45 4.95 9.21
CA LEU A 11 -10.96 3.58 8.98
C LEU A 11 -10.54 3.06 7.61
N SER A 12 -10.58 3.92 6.59
CA SER A 12 -10.16 3.56 5.23
C SER A 12 -8.68 3.25 5.15
N THR A 13 -7.83 4.05 5.81
CA THR A 13 -6.39 3.82 5.86
C THR A 13 -6.06 2.51 6.56
N LEU A 14 -6.67 2.26 7.73
CA LEU A 14 -6.46 1.00 8.47
C LEU A 14 -6.88 -0.22 7.63
N ALA A 15 -8.05 -0.16 6.99
CA ALA A 15 -8.52 -1.25 6.13
C ALA A 15 -7.61 -1.46 4.92
N GLY A 16 -7.16 -0.39 4.26
CA GLY A 16 -6.27 -0.48 3.10
C GLY A 16 -4.89 -1.04 3.45
N VAL A 17 -4.31 -0.62 4.59
CA VAL A 17 -3.03 -1.15 5.07
C VAL A 17 -3.15 -2.62 5.50
N ALA A 18 -4.24 -2.99 6.17
CA ALA A 18 -4.50 -4.38 6.54
C ALA A 18 -4.61 -5.27 5.29
N LEU A 19 -5.23 -4.77 4.22
CA LEU A 19 -5.29 -5.49 2.94
C LEU A 19 -3.92 -5.61 2.27
N ALA A 20 -3.14 -4.54 2.21
CA ALA A 20 -1.80 -4.57 1.65
C ALA A 20 -0.91 -5.58 2.39
N GLY A 21 -0.93 -5.55 3.72
CA GLY A 21 -0.21 -6.51 4.57
C GLY A 21 -0.71 -7.95 4.39
N GLY A 22 -2.02 -8.15 4.33
CA GLY A 22 -2.62 -9.45 4.07
C GLY A 22 -2.24 -10.02 2.71
N MET A 23 -2.23 -9.19 1.67
CA MET A 23 -1.79 -9.60 0.33
C MET A 23 -0.29 -9.94 0.30
N PHE A 24 0.54 -9.13 0.96
CA PHE A 24 1.96 -9.46 1.07
C PHE A 24 2.19 -10.76 1.84
N TYR A 25 1.49 -10.95 2.96
CA TYR A 25 1.57 -12.20 3.72
C TYR A 25 1.19 -13.42 2.86
N LEU A 26 0.15 -13.28 2.05
CA LEU A 26 -0.29 -14.32 1.13
C LEU A 26 0.76 -14.59 0.04
N PHE A 27 1.35 -13.56 -0.55
CA PHE A 27 2.46 -13.72 -1.51
C PHE A 27 3.70 -14.33 -0.86
N SER A 28 4.05 -13.89 0.32
CA SER A 28 5.19 -14.40 1.07
C SER A 28 5.05 -15.90 1.37
N THR A 29 3.85 -16.35 1.75
CA THR A 29 3.59 -17.78 1.98
C THR A 29 3.57 -18.59 0.69
N LEU A 30 3.00 -18.06 -0.39
CA LEU A 30 2.95 -18.74 -1.70
C LEU A 30 4.33 -18.87 -2.35
N LEU A 31 5.14 -17.83 -2.24
CA LEU A 31 6.48 -17.78 -2.84
C LEU A 31 7.57 -18.29 -1.89
N HIS A 32 7.21 -18.71 -0.67
CA HIS A 32 8.16 -19.18 0.36
C HIS A 32 9.31 -18.19 0.60
N LEU A 33 9.01 -16.88 0.64
CA LEU A 33 10.01 -15.84 0.84
C LEU A 33 10.57 -15.95 2.27
N SER A 34 11.83 -16.37 2.39
CA SER A 34 12.49 -16.58 3.69
C SER A 34 12.97 -15.28 4.34
N GLY A 35 13.12 -14.20 3.56
CA GLY A 35 13.68 -12.94 4.02
C GLY A 35 15.20 -12.95 4.29
N MET A 36 15.86 -14.09 4.08
CA MET A 36 17.30 -14.24 4.34
C MET A 36 18.19 -13.62 3.25
N ASN A 37 17.64 -13.39 2.07
CA ASN A 37 18.37 -12.94 0.88
C ASN A 37 18.13 -11.48 0.52
N ASP A 38 17.76 -10.65 1.49
CA ASP A 38 17.73 -9.19 1.29
C ASP A 38 19.17 -8.65 1.26
N THR A 39 19.40 -7.53 0.57
CA THR A 39 20.71 -6.87 0.45
C THR A 39 21.39 -6.55 1.79
N ASN A 40 20.60 -6.41 2.84
CA ASN A 40 21.07 -6.30 4.22
C ASN A 40 21.01 -7.64 4.97
N GLY A 41 20.71 -8.74 4.27
CA GLY A 41 20.37 -10.03 4.87
C GLY A 41 21.52 -10.61 5.72
N GLU A 42 22.77 -10.50 5.28
CA GLU A 42 23.91 -11.01 6.05
C GLU A 42 24.03 -10.31 7.41
N GLY A 43 23.89 -8.98 7.44
CA GLY A 43 23.89 -8.22 8.69
C GLY A 43 22.65 -8.51 9.56
N LEU A 44 21.50 -8.63 8.94
CA LEU A 44 20.24 -8.95 9.63
C LEU A 44 20.19 -10.39 10.14
N VAL A 45 20.77 -11.36 9.39
CA VAL A 45 20.89 -12.77 9.83
C VAL A 45 21.78 -12.88 11.05
N LEU A 46 22.90 -12.14 11.09
CA LEU A 46 23.78 -12.11 12.27
C LEU A 46 23.05 -11.55 13.50
N VAL A 47 22.30 -10.46 13.33
CA VAL A 47 21.51 -9.85 14.40
C VAL A 47 20.35 -10.74 14.80
N ALA A 48 19.63 -11.34 13.85
CA ALA A 48 18.52 -12.26 14.12
C ALA A 48 18.99 -13.51 14.87
N GLY A 49 20.17 -14.05 14.52
CA GLY A 49 20.76 -15.18 15.23
C GLY A 49 21.11 -14.88 16.69
N GLN A 50 21.43 -13.61 17.00
CA GLN A 50 21.73 -13.17 18.38
C GLN A 50 20.47 -12.75 19.17
N THR A 51 19.45 -12.24 18.49
CA THR A 51 18.27 -11.62 19.14
C THR A 51 17.01 -12.49 19.05
N GLY A 52 17.03 -13.59 18.28
CA GLY A 52 15.86 -14.43 18.06
C GLY A 52 14.76 -13.76 17.20
N LEU A 53 15.08 -12.68 16.48
CA LEU A 53 14.15 -11.97 15.60
C LEU A 53 13.90 -12.78 14.33
N GLU A 54 12.62 -12.98 14.01
CA GLU A 54 12.20 -13.63 12.77
C GLU A 54 12.17 -12.60 11.62
N LEU A 55 13.06 -12.74 10.65
CA LEU A 55 13.22 -11.86 9.48
C LEU A 55 11.93 -11.70 8.67
N HIS A 56 11.11 -12.75 8.62
CA HIS A 56 9.81 -12.72 7.94
C HIS A 56 8.87 -11.63 8.48
N TRP A 57 8.83 -11.46 9.81
CA TRP A 57 8.01 -10.41 10.43
C TRP A 57 8.56 -9.01 10.18
N LEU A 58 9.90 -8.88 10.10
CA LEU A 58 10.52 -7.60 9.75
C LEU A 58 10.17 -7.17 8.31
N LEU A 59 10.17 -8.10 7.36
CA LEU A 59 9.71 -7.83 5.99
C LEU A 59 8.23 -7.39 5.96
N LEU A 60 7.38 -8.10 6.69
CA LEU A 60 5.97 -7.73 6.78
C LEU A 60 5.79 -6.31 7.31
N VAL A 61 6.50 -5.95 8.39
CA VAL A 61 6.46 -4.60 8.98
C VAL A 61 6.98 -3.56 7.99
N ALA A 62 8.06 -3.84 7.28
CA ALA A 62 8.60 -2.94 6.25
C ALA A 62 7.57 -2.65 5.14
N VAL A 63 6.87 -3.69 4.67
CA VAL A 63 5.79 -3.55 3.67
C VAL A 63 4.60 -2.78 4.22
N LEU A 64 4.20 -3.02 5.48
CA LEU A 64 3.13 -2.26 6.12
C LEU A 64 3.47 -0.77 6.21
N ILE A 65 4.69 -0.42 6.62
CA ILE A 65 5.14 0.97 6.70
C ILE A 65 5.20 1.61 5.30
N SER A 66 5.77 0.90 4.33
CA SER A 66 5.89 1.38 2.95
C SER A 66 4.53 1.60 2.28
N SER A 67 3.57 0.69 2.48
CA SER A 67 2.23 0.81 1.92
C SER A 67 1.37 1.85 2.64
N LEU A 68 1.63 2.12 3.93
CA LEU A 68 0.87 3.06 4.74
C LEU A 68 0.81 4.45 4.11
N GLY A 69 1.96 4.98 3.65
CA GLY A 69 2.04 6.29 3.02
C GLY A 69 1.10 6.41 1.83
N ALA A 70 1.23 5.51 0.86
CA ALA A 70 0.46 5.54 -0.38
C ALA A 70 -1.05 5.32 -0.14
N VAL A 71 -1.42 4.38 0.73
CA VAL A 71 -2.81 4.10 1.08
C VAL A 71 -3.43 5.27 1.82
N MET A 72 -2.68 5.89 2.74
CA MET A 72 -3.14 7.05 3.52
C MET A 72 -3.41 8.24 2.60
N ASP A 73 -2.53 8.54 1.65
CA ASP A 73 -2.70 9.66 0.73
C ASP A 73 -3.96 9.51 -0.11
N VAL A 74 -4.23 8.31 -0.64
CA VAL A 74 -5.44 8.02 -1.39
C VAL A 74 -6.68 8.11 -0.51
N ALA A 75 -6.66 7.51 0.68
CA ALA A 75 -7.79 7.51 1.61
C ALA A 75 -8.15 8.93 2.07
N LEU A 76 -7.14 9.74 2.43
CA LEU A 76 -7.34 11.13 2.85
C LEU A 76 -7.86 12.02 1.71
N SER A 77 -7.23 11.93 0.55
CA SER A 77 -7.62 12.76 -0.60
C SER A 77 -9.03 12.42 -1.08
N LEU A 78 -9.35 11.13 -1.17
CA LEU A 78 -10.67 10.67 -1.59
C LEU A 78 -11.73 11.00 -0.55
N ALA A 79 -11.48 10.78 0.74
CA ALA A 79 -12.41 11.14 1.82
C ALA A 79 -12.64 12.65 1.87
N SER A 80 -11.63 13.47 1.60
CA SER A 80 -11.74 14.93 1.49
C SER A 80 -12.64 15.33 0.35
N SER A 81 -12.38 14.82 -0.85
CA SER A 81 -13.17 15.14 -2.05
C SER A 81 -14.63 14.73 -1.90
N LEU A 82 -14.89 13.56 -1.30
CA LEU A 82 -16.26 13.08 -1.04
C LEU A 82 -16.96 13.88 0.04
N HIS A 83 -16.22 14.39 1.03
CA HIS A 83 -16.81 15.27 2.05
C HIS A 83 -17.23 16.61 1.46
N GLU A 84 -16.40 17.25 0.66
CA GLU A 84 -16.72 18.48 -0.05
C GLU A 84 -17.93 18.31 -0.97
N LEU A 85 -17.97 17.20 -1.70
CA LEU A 85 -19.10 16.88 -2.58
C LEU A 85 -20.40 16.70 -1.79
N TRP A 86 -20.36 16.05 -0.63
CA TRP A 86 -21.50 15.86 0.26
C TRP A 86 -21.94 17.17 0.92
N GLU A 87 -21.02 18.07 1.28
CA GLU A 87 -21.38 19.40 1.79
C GLU A 87 -22.02 20.28 0.72
N ALA A 88 -21.55 20.20 -0.53
CA ALA A 88 -22.09 20.96 -1.65
C ALA A 88 -23.50 20.49 -2.05
N ASP A 89 -23.77 19.19 -2.04
CA ASP A 89 -25.08 18.61 -2.33
C ASP A 89 -25.52 17.64 -1.23
N GLY A 90 -26.07 18.21 -0.16
CA GLY A 90 -26.53 17.45 1.01
C GLY A 90 -27.69 16.49 0.77
N LYS A 91 -28.18 16.38 -0.47
CA LYS A 91 -29.25 15.45 -0.88
C LYS A 91 -28.71 14.19 -1.56
N MET A 92 -27.39 14.08 -1.77
CA MET A 92 -26.80 12.90 -2.40
C MET A 92 -27.10 11.62 -1.61
N SER A 93 -27.56 10.62 -2.33
CA SER A 93 -27.71 9.28 -1.76
C SER A 93 -26.34 8.61 -1.56
N GLY A 94 -26.24 7.66 -0.62
CA GLY A 94 -24.99 6.90 -0.40
C GLY A 94 -24.48 6.22 -1.68
N LEU A 95 -25.37 5.70 -2.54
CA LEU A 95 -25.00 5.10 -3.82
C LEU A 95 -24.42 6.13 -4.80
N GLN A 96 -24.96 7.34 -4.84
CA GLN A 96 -24.43 8.42 -5.67
C GLN A 96 -23.04 8.84 -5.18
N LEU A 97 -22.87 8.94 -3.86
CA LEU A 97 -21.58 9.27 -3.24
C LEU A 97 -20.55 8.17 -3.50
N PHE A 98 -20.92 6.89 -3.39
CA PHE A 98 -20.06 5.76 -3.75
C PHE A 98 -19.64 5.81 -5.22
N ALA A 99 -20.60 6.03 -6.14
CA ALA A 99 -20.29 6.12 -7.57
C ALA A 99 -19.39 7.33 -7.91
N ALA A 100 -19.57 8.46 -7.21
CA ALA A 100 -18.66 9.60 -7.32
C ALA A 100 -17.25 9.26 -6.84
N GLY A 101 -17.14 8.58 -5.68
CA GLY A 101 -15.89 8.11 -5.12
C GLY A 101 -15.15 7.17 -6.07
N MET A 102 -15.84 6.24 -6.70
CA MET A 102 -15.26 5.33 -7.70
C MET A 102 -14.74 6.06 -8.95
N ARG A 103 -15.39 7.15 -9.36
CA ARG A 103 -14.92 7.98 -10.49
C ARG A 103 -13.67 8.77 -10.12
N ILE A 104 -13.70 9.50 -9.01
CA ILE A 104 -12.56 10.28 -8.51
C ILE A 104 -11.38 9.34 -8.23
N GLY A 105 -11.65 8.24 -7.54
CA GLY A 105 -10.62 7.27 -7.17
C GLY A 105 -9.95 6.59 -8.37
N ARG A 106 -10.65 6.39 -9.48
CA ARG A 106 -10.05 5.85 -10.72
C ARG A 106 -8.95 6.77 -11.27
N ASP A 107 -9.18 8.07 -11.26
CA ASP A 107 -8.19 9.04 -11.73
C ASP A 107 -6.99 9.09 -10.76
N MET A 108 -7.25 8.99 -9.47
CA MET A 108 -6.21 8.92 -8.43
C MET A 108 -5.37 7.65 -8.53
N ILE A 109 -5.96 6.48 -8.77
CA ILE A 109 -5.23 5.21 -8.96
C ILE A 109 -4.21 5.36 -10.08
N GLY A 110 -4.57 5.95 -11.21
CA GLY A 110 -3.67 6.12 -12.35
C GLY A 110 -2.42 6.93 -12.01
N THR A 111 -2.58 8.06 -11.34
CA THR A 111 -1.46 8.92 -10.94
C THR A 111 -0.61 8.30 -9.82
N MET A 112 -1.24 7.78 -8.78
CA MET A 112 -0.57 7.22 -7.60
C MET A 112 0.17 5.91 -7.93
N SER A 113 -0.44 5.00 -8.73
CA SER A 113 0.23 3.77 -9.15
C SER A 113 1.49 4.06 -9.98
N ASN A 114 1.44 5.05 -10.86
CA ASN A 114 2.61 5.44 -11.65
C ASN A 114 3.73 5.98 -10.76
N THR A 115 3.40 6.80 -9.77
CA THR A 115 4.38 7.32 -8.79
C THR A 115 5.01 6.20 -7.97
N LEU A 116 4.20 5.22 -7.51
CA LEU A 116 4.69 4.05 -6.79
C LEU A 116 5.65 3.20 -7.63
N ILE A 117 5.28 2.91 -8.89
CA ILE A 117 6.14 2.15 -9.81
C ILE A 117 7.48 2.88 -10.00
N LEU A 118 7.47 4.19 -10.20
CA LEU A 118 8.70 4.97 -10.35
C LEU A 118 9.55 4.97 -9.07
N ALA A 119 8.93 5.07 -7.89
CA ALA A 119 9.63 5.02 -6.61
C ALA A 119 10.31 3.67 -6.39
N PHE A 120 9.58 2.56 -6.58
CA PHE A 120 10.16 1.22 -6.47
C PHE A 120 11.21 0.93 -7.54
N ALA A 121 11.01 1.40 -8.78
CA ALA A 121 12.01 1.27 -9.83
C ALA A 121 13.29 2.05 -9.47
N GLY A 122 13.16 3.27 -8.92
CA GLY A 122 14.31 4.07 -8.49
C GLY A 122 15.11 3.40 -7.37
N GLU A 123 14.44 2.81 -6.38
CA GLU A 123 15.06 2.04 -5.32
C GLU A 123 15.75 0.77 -5.87
N ALA A 124 15.05 0.03 -6.72
CA ALA A 124 15.57 -1.19 -7.33
C ALA A 124 16.81 -0.93 -8.18
N VAL A 125 16.85 0.16 -8.96
CA VAL A 125 18.01 0.53 -9.79
C VAL A 125 19.27 0.71 -8.93
N THR A 126 19.16 1.42 -7.81
CA THR A 126 20.31 1.64 -6.91
C THR A 126 20.87 0.32 -6.39
N THR A 127 20.01 -0.58 -5.97
CA THR A 127 20.40 -1.90 -5.45
C THR A 127 20.94 -2.79 -6.56
N LEU A 128 20.35 -2.77 -7.76
CA LEU A 128 20.84 -3.52 -8.92
C LEU A 128 22.26 -3.07 -9.30
N LEU A 129 22.52 -1.76 -9.32
CA LEU A 129 23.87 -1.24 -9.60
C LEU A 129 24.88 -1.69 -8.54
N LEU A 130 24.50 -1.73 -7.26
CA LEU A 130 25.35 -2.21 -6.19
C LEU A 130 25.68 -3.71 -6.38
N LEU A 131 24.68 -4.53 -6.65
CA LEU A 131 24.87 -5.98 -6.86
C LEU A 131 25.72 -6.26 -8.12
N MET A 132 25.53 -5.50 -9.19
CA MET A 132 26.38 -5.58 -10.37
C MET A 132 27.85 -5.19 -10.07
N ALA A 133 28.07 -4.18 -9.22
CA ALA A 133 29.39 -3.79 -8.77
C ALA A 133 30.09 -4.91 -7.94
N TYR A 134 29.31 -5.75 -7.25
CA TYR A 134 29.81 -6.98 -6.58
C TYR A 134 30.01 -8.17 -7.52
N GLY A 135 29.83 -7.98 -8.84
CA GLY A 135 30.09 -9.02 -9.85
C GLY A 135 28.93 -9.98 -10.09
N TRP A 136 27.72 -9.66 -9.64
CA TRP A 136 26.54 -10.47 -9.94
C TRP A 136 26.16 -10.35 -11.41
N HIS A 137 25.84 -11.47 -12.04
CA HIS A 137 25.34 -11.49 -13.41
C HIS A 137 23.85 -11.21 -13.43
N SER A 138 23.36 -10.57 -14.50
CA SER A 138 21.95 -10.20 -14.66
C SER A 138 20.98 -11.39 -14.50
N SER A 139 21.36 -12.57 -14.94
CA SER A 139 20.56 -13.79 -14.73
C SER A 139 20.40 -14.19 -13.26
N GLN A 140 21.41 -13.95 -12.44
CA GLN A 140 21.37 -14.22 -11.00
C GLN A 140 20.51 -13.19 -10.26
N LEU A 141 20.53 -11.92 -10.72
CA LEU A 141 19.70 -10.85 -10.17
C LEU A 141 18.20 -11.13 -10.31
N PHE A 142 17.77 -11.53 -11.51
CA PHE A 142 16.36 -11.86 -11.74
C PHE A 142 15.88 -13.15 -11.09
N ALA A 143 16.80 -14.08 -10.82
CA ALA A 143 16.51 -15.33 -10.10
C ALA A 143 16.69 -15.19 -8.58
N SER A 144 17.01 -13.99 -8.07
CA SER A 144 17.23 -13.78 -6.65
C SER A 144 15.91 -13.55 -5.89
N ASP A 145 15.89 -14.00 -4.63
CA ASP A 145 14.78 -13.72 -3.71
C ASP A 145 14.57 -12.22 -3.53
N TYR A 146 15.62 -11.40 -3.65
CA TYR A 146 15.52 -9.95 -3.63
C TYR A 146 14.55 -9.41 -4.69
N ALA A 147 14.71 -9.85 -5.95
CA ALA A 147 13.82 -9.44 -7.01
C ALA A 147 12.37 -9.87 -6.74
N ALA A 148 12.18 -11.09 -6.23
CA ALA A 148 10.86 -11.60 -5.87
C ALA A 148 10.22 -10.80 -4.73
N ILE A 149 10.97 -10.42 -3.69
CA ILE A 149 10.51 -9.58 -2.59
C ILE A 149 10.09 -8.21 -3.08
N GLN A 150 10.91 -7.55 -3.92
CA GLN A 150 10.60 -6.23 -4.46
C GLN A 150 9.34 -6.23 -5.32
N VAL A 151 9.18 -7.23 -6.17
CA VAL A 151 7.96 -7.39 -6.99
C VAL A 151 6.75 -7.65 -6.11
N ALA A 152 6.84 -8.55 -5.14
CA ALA A 152 5.76 -8.87 -4.22
C ALA A 152 5.33 -7.64 -3.40
N GLN A 153 6.29 -6.84 -2.92
CA GLN A 153 6.05 -5.59 -2.19
C GLN A 153 5.37 -4.54 -3.07
N GLY A 154 5.85 -4.35 -4.30
CA GLY A 154 5.27 -3.41 -5.26
C GLY A 154 3.83 -3.78 -5.62
N VAL A 155 3.58 -5.05 -5.90
CA VAL A 155 2.23 -5.57 -6.21
C VAL A 155 1.30 -5.44 -5.01
N ALA A 156 1.74 -5.84 -3.82
CA ALA A 156 0.93 -5.74 -2.60
C ALA A 156 0.55 -4.29 -2.27
N SER A 157 1.50 -3.35 -2.36
CA SER A 157 1.27 -1.93 -2.13
C SER A 157 0.31 -1.33 -3.17
N THR A 158 0.50 -1.66 -4.44
CA THR A 158 -0.40 -1.21 -5.52
C THR A 158 -1.82 -1.75 -5.34
N LEU A 159 -1.96 -3.02 -4.97
CA LEU A 159 -3.28 -3.59 -4.66
C LEU A 159 -3.92 -2.91 -3.44
N GLY A 160 -3.14 -2.56 -2.42
CA GLY A 160 -3.60 -1.77 -1.28
C GLY A 160 -4.21 -0.43 -1.70
N VAL A 161 -3.56 0.28 -2.62
CA VAL A 161 -4.06 1.54 -3.20
C VAL A 161 -5.33 1.31 -4.02
N VAL A 162 -5.32 0.34 -4.93
CA VAL A 162 -6.47 0.04 -5.82
C VAL A 162 -7.69 -0.36 -5.01
N LEU A 163 -7.54 -1.26 -4.04
CA LEU A 163 -8.63 -1.71 -3.17
C LEU A 163 -9.00 -0.66 -2.11
N GLY A 164 -8.11 0.24 -1.77
CA GLY A 164 -8.37 1.38 -0.89
C GLY A 164 -9.48 2.29 -1.41
N VAL A 165 -9.57 2.49 -2.72
CA VAL A 165 -10.60 3.34 -3.35
C VAL A 165 -12.03 2.85 -3.08
N PRO A 166 -12.42 1.61 -3.44
CA PRO A 166 -13.78 1.13 -3.16
C PRO A 166 -14.09 1.07 -1.66
N ILE A 167 -13.10 0.78 -0.82
CA ILE A 167 -13.27 0.74 0.63
C ILE A 167 -13.53 2.14 1.17
N THR A 168 -12.72 3.13 0.81
CA THR A 168 -12.90 4.52 1.22
C THR A 168 -14.25 5.06 0.73
N SER A 169 -14.59 4.80 -0.54
CA SER A 169 -15.88 5.19 -1.11
C SER A 169 -17.06 4.56 -0.36
N GLY A 170 -16.95 3.28 0.01
CA GLY A 170 -17.96 2.56 0.77
C GLY A 170 -18.12 3.10 2.21
N ILE A 171 -17.01 3.34 2.89
CA ILE A 171 -16.99 3.90 4.25
C ILE A 171 -17.60 5.31 4.25
N CYS A 172 -17.19 6.17 3.30
CA CYS A 172 -17.77 7.51 3.17
C CYS A 172 -19.28 7.46 2.86
N ALA A 173 -19.70 6.57 1.96
CA ALA A 173 -21.13 6.39 1.63
C ALA A 173 -21.95 5.90 2.83
N ALA A 174 -21.37 5.12 3.72
CA ALA A 174 -22.02 4.63 4.93
C ALA A 174 -22.06 5.68 6.06
N LEU A 175 -20.99 6.48 6.20
CA LEU A 175 -20.87 7.48 7.26
C LEU A 175 -21.60 8.80 6.94
N TYR A 176 -21.61 9.21 5.68
CA TYR A 176 -22.27 10.45 5.25
C TYR A 176 -23.74 10.18 4.99
N ARG A 177 -24.56 10.37 6.03
CA ARG A 177 -26.02 10.29 5.89
C ARG A 177 -26.54 11.57 5.23
N PRO A 178 -27.61 11.48 4.41
CA PRO A 178 -28.23 12.67 3.85
C PRO A 178 -28.65 13.61 4.97
N LEU A 179 -28.25 14.88 4.86
CA LEU A 179 -28.65 15.93 5.78
C LEU A 179 -30.17 16.08 5.68
N LYS A 180 -30.91 15.73 6.75
CA LYS A 180 -32.28 16.10 6.89
C LYS A 180 -32.34 17.64 7.06
N ARG A 181 -32.57 18.38 5.98
CA ARG A 181 -33.03 19.76 6.02
C ARG A 181 -34.55 19.78 6.05
#